data_d57249e629a8488022bd1f104fce0793
#
_entry.id   d57249e629a8488022bd1f104fce0793
#
_cell.length_a   1.000
_cell.length_b   1.000
_cell.length_c   1.000
_cell.angle_alpha   90.00
_cell.angle_beta   90.00
_cell.angle_gamma   90.00
#
_symmetry.space_group_name_H-M   'P 1'
#
loop_
_entity.id
_entity.type
_entity.pdbx_description
1 polymer ?
#
loop_
_entity_poly.entity_id
_entity_poly.type
_entity_poly.pdbx_seq_one_letter_code
_entity_poly.pdbx_strand_id
1 'polypeptide(L)'
;MAQPIDLLVLAVSRVKKGVALAGMTTEADPVTGRVWVEVTRTDGPLQLADITLPDGALIRPGDVVRWEGLQADPQPPFVEQWVITAETERKLLRHITPDRYARFFPEHLDRDPQAVLERHERSLCLVQAHETHAMFEREDKRFKSYMLFDLPDLGSFDETPVTDIAWRAMGQEWLSAEDLPEIAFDPDDIEARFGTVYVVLGLQRNKTVLVRGVHTMPAYAAKIDPAHL
;
A
#
# COMPACT_ATOMS: atom_id res chain seq x y z
N MET A 1 -15.07 9.81 23.33
CA MET A 1 -14.67 8.63 22.53
C MET A 1 -14.28 9.15 21.15
N ALA A 2 -13.17 8.68 20.57
CA ALA A 2 -12.81 9.02 19.21
C ALA A 2 -13.90 8.52 18.23
N GLN A 3 -14.18 9.30 17.17
CA GLN A 3 -15.14 8.87 16.14
C GLN A 3 -14.56 7.65 15.39
N PRO A 4 -15.42 6.67 15.02
CA PRO A 4 -15.01 5.57 14.17
C PRO A 4 -14.51 6.06 12.82
N ILE A 5 -13.48 5.41 12.28
CA ILE A 5 -12.91 5.70 10.98
C ILE A 5 -13.22 4.56 10.01
N ASP A 6 -13.95 4.87 8.93
CA ASP A 6 -14.17 3.94 7.82
C ASP A 6 -13.07 4.15 6.78
N LEU A 7 -12.17 3.19 6.69
CA LEU A 7 -10.96 3.25 5.88
C LEU A 7 -11.07 2.32 4.68
N LEU A 8 -10.99 2.86 3.45
CA LEU A 8 -10.70 2.07 2.27
C LEU A 8 -9.21 1.76 2.26
N VAL A 9 -8.87 0.51 2.48
CA VAL A 9 -7.47 0.04 2.49
C VAL A 9 -6.89 0.08 1.09
N LEU A 10 -5.78 0.76 0.92
CA LEU A 10 -5.06 0.90 -0.35
C LEU A 10 -3.65 0.31 -0.29
N ALA A 11 -3.09 0.12 0.89
CA ALA A 11 -1.77 -0.46 1.04
C ALA A 11 -1.73 -1.38 2.27
N VAL A 12 -1.28 -2.60 2.06
CA VAL A 12 -0.81 -3.49 3.12
C VAL A 12 0.60 -3.89 2.72
N SER A 13 1.58 -3.38 3.43
CA SER A 13 2.98 -3.46 3.03
C SER A 13 3.84 -4.13 4.08
N ARG A 14 4.84 -4.89 3.61
CA ARG A 14 5.84 -5.51 4.48
C ARG A 14 6.81 -4.48 5.01
N VAL A 15 7.02 -4.47 6.30
CA VAL A 15 8.04 -3.68 6.98
C VAL A 15 8.93 -4.56 7.82
N LYS A 16 10.06 -4.02 8.31
CA LYS A 16 10.94 -4.81 9.20
C LYS A 16 10.17 -5.25 10.43
N LYS A 17 10.01 -6.57 10.61
CA LYS A 17 9.34 -7.24 11.75
C LYS A 17 7.82 -7.06 11.82
N GLY A 18 7.14 -6.83 10.68
CA GLY A 18 5.69 -6.73 10.67
C GLY A 18 5.14 -6.17 9.37
N VAL A 19 3.99 -5.54 9.48
CA VAL A 19 3.27 -4.94 8.35
C VAL A 19 2.90 -3.48 8.67
N ALA A 20 2.63 -2.72 7.61
CA ALA A 20 2.02 -1.40 7.69
C ALA A 20 0.74 -1.40 6.86
N LEU A 21 -0.29 -0.71 7.32
CA LEU A 21 -1.58 -0.61 6.67
C LEU A 21 -1.94 0.85 6.48
N ALA A 22 -2.28 1.22 5.25
CA ALA A 22 -2.70 2.57 4.93
C ALA A 22 -3.88 2.59 3.95
N GLY A 23 -4.64 3.67 3.97
CA GLY A 23 -5.77 3.85 3.09
C GLY A 23 -6.35 5.26 3.16
N MET A 24 -7.52 5.44 2.55
CA MET A 24 -8.22 6.72 2.52
C MET A 24 -9.59 6.62 3.17
N THR A 25 -9.98 7.67 3.85
CA THR A 25 -11.35 7.91 4.31
C THR A 25 -12.14 8.68 3.25
N THR A 26 -13.46 8.63 3.32
CA THR A 26 -14.33 9.39 2.39
C THR A 26 -14.31 10.90 2.68
N GLU A 27 -13.99 11.29 3.90
CA GLU A 27 -13.94 12.68 4.35
C GLU A 27 -12.62 12.94 5.08
N ALA A 28 -12.15 14.17 5.00
CA ALA A 28 -10.95 14.56 5.74
C ALA A 28 -11.19 14.41 7.25
N ASP A 29 -10.21 13.84 7.94
CA ASP A 29 -10.25 13.71 9.38
C ASP A 29 -10.25 15.09 10.06
N PRO A 30 -11.13 15.35 11.03
CA PRO A 30 -11.25 16.65 11.66
C PRO A 30 -10.05 17.04 12.54
N VAL A 31 -9.21 16.07 12.93
CA VAL A 31 -8.03 16.30 13.75
C VAL A 31 -6.81 16.59 12.89
N THR A 32 -6.56 15.74 11.90
CA THR A 32 -5.38 15.83 11.03
C THR A 32 -5.61 16.64 9.77
N GLY A 33 -6.88 16.87 9.37
CA GLY A 33 -7.25 17.49 8.10
C GLY A 33 -6.88 16.67 6.87
N ARG A 34 -6.58 15.39 7.03
CA ARG A 34 -6.13 14.49 5.97
C ARG A 34 -7.16 13.41 5.66
N VAL A 35 -7.21 12.96 4.43
CA VAL A 35 -7.99 11.78 4.02
C VAL A 35 -7.17 10.49 4.17
N TRP A 36 -5.83 10.60 4.14
CA TRP A 36 -4.96 9.46 4.38
C TRP A 36 -4.89 9.10 5.85
N VAL A 37 -4.94 7.80 6.11
CA VAL A 37 -4.75 7.19 7.43
C VAL A 37 -3.75 6.06 7.29
N GLU A 38 -2.67 6.10 8.07
CA GLU A 38 -1.74 5.00 8.28
C GLU A 38 -1.94 4.44 9.67
N VAL A 39 -2.34 3.17 9.76
CA VAL A 39 -2.54 2.50 11.05
C VAL A 39 -1.21 1.95 11.54
N THR A 40 -0.83 2.30 12.77
CA THR A 40 0.45 1.92 13.38
C THR A 40 0.27 1.44 14.81
N ARG A 41 1.38 1.08 15.47
CA ARG A 41 1.48 0.82 16.91
C ARG A 41 2.42 1.83 17.55
N THR A 42 2.24 2.08 18.84
CA THR A 42 3.16 2.93 19.61
C THR A 42 4.56 2.33 19.70
N ASP A 43 4.66 1.01 19.76
CA ASP A 43 5.88 0.25 20.03
C ASP A 43 6.49 -0.44 18.79
N GLY A 44 6.03 -0.08 17.60
CA GLY A 44 6.59 -0.63 16.36
C GLY A 44 5.57 -0.86 15.25
N PRO A 45 5.87 -1.75 14.30
CA PRO A 45 4.97 -2.06 13.20
C PRO A 45 3.77 -2.90 13.66
N LEU A 46 2.68 -2.86 12.90
CA LEU A 46 1.57 -3.78 13.07
C LEU A 46 2.06 -5.22 12.94
N GLN A 47 1.45 -6.11 13.70
CA GLN A 47 1.63 -7.56 13.57
C GLN A 47 0.50 -8.14 12.72
N LEU A 48 0.67 -9.37 12.23
CA LEU A 48 -0.40 -10.05 11.47
C LEU A 48 -1.73 -10.09 12.24
N ALA A 49 -1.67 -10.31 13.55
CA ALA A 49 -2.85 -10.31 14.40
C ALA A 49 -3.62 -8.97 14.36
N ASP A 50 -2.92 -7.85 14.16
CA ASP A 50 -3.53 -6.51 14.10
C ASP A 50 -4.31 -6.28 12.79
N ILE A 51 -3.99 -7.02 11.73
CA ILE A 51 -4.66 -6.97 10.43
C ILE A 51 -5.49 -8.21 10.13
N THR A 52 -5.67 -9.11 11.10
CA THR A 52 -6.53 -10.28 10.98
C THR A 52 -7.92 -9.93 11.51
N LEU A 53 -8.94 -10.14 10.71
CA LEU A 53 -10.35 -9.95 11.06
C LEU A 53 -10.82 -11.05 12.03
N PRO A 54 -11.96 -10.86 12.73
CA PRO A 54 -12.49 -11.87 13.64
C PRO A 54 -12.80 -13.24 13.02
N ASP A 55 -13.05 -13.28 11.70
CA ASP A 55 -13.27 -14.51 10.94
C ASP A 55 -11.96 -15.22 10.50
N GLY A 56 -10.81 -14.65 10.85
CA GLY A 56 -9.49 -15.16 10.49
C GLY A 56 -8.95 -14.67 9.14
N ALA A 57 -9.73 -13.91 8.36
CA ALA A 57 -9.27 -13.34 7.11
C ALA A 57 -8.30 -12.17 7.35
N LEU A 58 -7.30 -12.03 6.48
CA LEU A 58 -6.44 -10.85 6.49
C LEU A 58 -7.14 -9.67 5.82
N ILE A 59 -6.99 -8.49 6.38
CA ILE A 59 -7.34 -7.23 5.72
C ILE A 59 -6.45 -7.08 4.49
N ARG A 60 -7.06 -6.71 3.36
CA ARG A 60 -6.38 -6.58 2.06
C ARG A 60 -6.78 -5.28 1.34
N PRO A 61 -6.03 -4.83 0.36
CA PRO A 61 -6.43 -3.72 -0.49
C PRO A 61 -7.83 -3.94 -1.09
N GLY A 62 -8.65 -2.88 -1.08
CA GLY A 62 -10.05 -2.93 -1.50
C GLY A 62 -11.05 -3.23 -0.40
N ASP A 63 -10.60 -3.60 0.80
CA ASP A 63 -11.47 -3.69 1.98
C ASP A 63 -11.82 -2.30 2.51
N VAL A 64 -13.08 -2.12 2.88
CA VAL A 64 -13.51 -0.99 3.70
C VAL A 64 -13.66 -1.49 5.13
N VAL A 65 -12.76 -1.04 5.99
CA VAL A 65 -12.69 -1.47 7.38
C VAL A 65 -13.03 -0.31 8.30
N ARG A 66 -13.98 -0.54 9.20
CA ARG A 66 -14.25 0.37 10.31
C ARG A 66 -13.28 0.11 11.43
N TRP A 67 -12.64 1.17 11.88
CA TRP A 67 -11.78 1.18 13.04
C TRP A 67 -12.38 2.02 14.15
N GLU A 68 -12.46 1.48 15.34
CA GLU A 68 -12.92 2.18 16.56
C GLU A 68 -11.77 2.24 17.56
N GLY A 69 -11.62 3.34 18.28
CA GLY A 69 -10.58 3.51 19.30
C GLY A 69 -9.19 3.85 18.78
N LEU A 70 -9.02 4.18 17.48
CA LEU A 70 -7.75 4.73 17.00
C LEU A 70 -7.46 6.09 17.63
N GLN A 71 -6.19 6.38 17.86
CA GLN A 71 -5.70 7.68 18.35
C GLN A 71 -4.79 8.32 17.31
N ALA A 72 -5.06 9.57 16.93
CA ALA A 72 -4.20 10.31 16.03
C ALA A 72 -2.82 10.58 16.69
N ASP A 73 -1.75 10.32 15.95
CA ASP A 73 -0.36 10.58 16.37
C ASP A 73 0.45 11.19 15.21
N PRO A 74 0.08 12.40 14.75
CA PRO A 74 0.74 13.04 13.60
C PRO A 74 2.15 13.48 13.96
N GLN A 75 3.15 12.83 13.37
CA GLN A 75 4.58 13.15 13.52
C GLN A 75 5.16 13.51 12.13
N PRO A 76 5.49 14.79 11.84
CA PRO A 76 6.04 15.13 10.53
C PRO A 76 7.28 14.30 10.15
N PRO A 77 7.37 13.78 8.90
CA PRO A 77 6.39 13.89 7.81
C PRO A 77 5.21 12.90 7.89
N PHE A 78 5.13 12.04 8.89
CA PHE A 78 4.13 10.98 9.05
C PHE A 78 2.86 11.52 9.71
N VAL A 79 2.26 12.53 9.11
CA VAL A 79 1.10 13.25 9.66
C VAL A 79 -0.21 12.46 9.56
N GLU A 80 -0.20 11.37 8.80
CA GLU A 80 -1.34 10.47 8.57
C GLU A 80 -1.42 9.33 9.62
N GLN A 81 -0.51 9.30 10.60
CA GLN A 81 -0.42 8.19 11.55
C GLN A 81 -1.53 8.19 12.60
N TRP A 82 -2.12 7.00 12.76
CA TRP A 82 -3.08 6.68 13.80
C TRP A 82 -2.66 5.40 14.51
N VAL A 83 -2.65 5.45 15.82
CA VAL A 83 -2.14 4.37 16.67
C VAL A 83 -3.27 3.50 17.18
N ILE A 84 -3.09 2.18 17.08
CA ILE A 84 -3.96 1.21 17.75
C ILE A 84 -3.68 1.20 19.25
N THR A 85 -4.74 1.03 20.02
CA THR A 85 -4.71 0.89 21.49
C THR A 85 -5.23 -0.50 21.88
N ALA A 86 -5.22 -0.81 23.17
CA ALA A 86 -5.81 -2.04 23.67
C ALA A 86 -7.35 -2.12 23.45
N GLU A 87 -7.99 -0.96 23.25
CA GLU A 87 -9.43 -0.82 23.03
C GLU A 87 -9.80 -0.72 21.55
N THR A 88 -8.80 -0.81 20.64
CA THR A 88 -9.06 -0.68 19.21
C THR A 88 -9.77 -1.91 18.68
N GLU A 89 -10.93 -1.68 18.09
CA GLU A 89 -11.70 -2.69 17.39
C GLU A 89 -11.70 -2.44 15.89
N ARG A 90 -11.84 -3.50 15.11
CA ARG A 90 -11.90 -3.45 13.65
C ARG A 90 -12.98 -4.37 13.11
N LYS A 91 -13.67 -3.89 12.08
CA LYS A 91 -14.74 -4.64 11.44
C LYS A 91 -14.72 -4.41 9.93
N LEU A 92 -14.73 -5.48 9.17
CA LEU A 92 -14.94 -5.41 7.72
C LEU A 92 -16.39 -4.94 7.48
N LEU A 93 -16.54 -3.85 6.75
CA LEU A 93 -17.85 -3.35 6.32
C LEU A 93 -18.24 -3.93 4.96
N ARG A 94 -17.31 -3.93 4.02
CA ARG A 94 -17.49 -4.44 2.66
C ARG A 94 -16.17 -4.55 1.91
N HIS A 95 -16.22 -5.27 0.82
CA HIS A 95 -15.20 -5.24 -0.23
C HIS A 95 -15.66 -4.29 -1.33
N ILE A 96 -14.78 -3.44 -1.85
CA ILE A 96 -15.11 -2.58 -2.99
C ILE A 96 -15.24 -3.45 -4.26
N THR A 97 -16.28 -3.20 -5.05
CA THR A 97 -16.48 -3.93 -6.30
C THR A 97 -15.45 -3.49 -7.35
N PRO A 98 -15.07 -4.37 -8.32
CA PRO A 98 -14.11 -4.02 -9.37
C PRO A 98 -14.44 -2.72 -10.10
N ASP A 99 -15.71 -2.49 -10.46
CA ASP A 99 -16.15 -1.27 -11.14
C ASP A 99 -15.97 -0.01 -10.31
N ARG A 100 -16.20 -0.10 -9.00
CA ARG A 100 -15.97 1.03 -8.09
C ARG A 100 -14.48 1.27 -7.86
N TYR A 101 -13.73 0.19 -7.80
CA TYR A 101 -12.28 0.24 -7.66
C TYR A 101 -11.65 0.93 -8.88
N ALA A 102 -12.08 0.57 -10.10
CA ALA A 102 -11.60 1.19 -11.33
C ALA A 102 -11.88 2.70 -11.42
N ARG A 103 -13.03 3.15 -10.90
CA ARG A 103 -13.37 4.59 -10.87
C ARG A 103 -12.64 5.35 -9.78
N PHE A 104 -12.34 4.69 -8.67
CA PHE A 104 -11.73 5.32 -7.50
C PHE A 104 -10.36 5.94 -7.84
N PHE A 105 -9.49 5.23 -8.53
CA PHE A 105 -8.11 5.68 -8.73
C PHE A 105 -8.01 6.99 -9.52
N PRO A 106 -8.60 7.14 -10.71
CA PRO A 106 -8.52 8.38 -11.45
C PRO A 106 -9.10 9.59 -10.70
N GLU A 107 -10.13 9.36 -9.87
CA GLU A 107 -10.81 10.41 -9.11
C GLU A 107 -10.05 10.86 -7.87
N HIS A 108 -9.13 10.02 -7.34
CA HIS A 108 -8.46 10.23 -6.05
C HIS A 108 -6.94 10.31 -6.16
N LEU A 109 -6.41 10.50 -7.38
CA LEU A 109 -4.98 10.77 -7.56
C LEU A 109 -4.57 12.02 -6.77
N ASP A 110 -3.41 11.95 -6.21
CA ASP A 110 -2.83 13.07 -5.49
C ASP A 110 -2.52 14.22 -6.45
N ARG A 111 -3.02 15.42 -6.12
CA ARG A 111 -2.82 16.61 -6.93
C ARG A 111 -1.47 17.27 -6.69
N ASP A 112 -0.80 16.92 -5.61
CA ASP A 112 0.48 17.48 -5.20
C ASP A 112 1.38 16.40 -4.60
N PRO A 113 1.85 15.45 -5.42
CA PRO A 113 2.75 14.40 -4.96
C PRO A 113 4.12 14.96 -4.51
N GLN A 114 4.51 16.18 -4.95
CA GLN A 114 5.71 16.87 -4.49
C GLN A 114 5.70 17.10 -2.97
N ALA A 115 4.53 17.30 -2.38
CA ALA A 115 4.40 17.42 -0.93
C ALA A 115 4.94 16.21 -0.16
N VAL A 116 4.87 15.01 -0.80
CA VAL A 116 5.46 13.77 -0.26
C VAL A 116 6.91 13.63 -0.72
N LEU A 117 7.13 13.64 -2.04
CA LEU A 117 8.36 13.15 -2.67
C LEU A 117 9.53 14.12 -2.56
N GLU A 118 9.25 15.42 -2.54
CA GLU A 118 10.28 16.46 -2.51
C GLU A 118 10.28 17.24 -1.19
N ARG A 119 9.10 17.75 -0.77
CA ARG A 119 9.02 18.64 0.39
C ARG A 119 8.89 17.89 1.71
N HIS A 120 8.51 16.60 1.68
CA HIS A 120 8.34 15.75 2.87
C HIS A 120 7.38 16.35 3.92
N GLU A 121 6.30 16.99 3.46
CA GLU A 121 5.27 17.57 4.33
C GLU A 121 4.29 16.52 4.87
N ARG A 122 4.22 15.40 4.17
CA ARG A 122 3.42 14.22 4.49
C ARG A 122 4.09 12.98 3.92
N SER A 123 3.59 11.78 4.25
CA SER A 123 4.32 10.54 3.98
C SER A 123 3.70 9.64 2.93
N LEU A 124 2.47 9.90 2.48
CA LEU A 124 1.74 9.03 1.55
C LEU A 124 1.14 9.82 0.39
N CYS A 125 1.18 9.25 -0.81
CA CYS A 125 0.44 9.72 -1.98
C CYS A 125 0.01 8.56 -2.88
N LEU A 126 -1.08 8.77 -3.64
CA LEU A 126 -1.57 7.88 -4.69
C LEU A 126 -1.31 8.53 -6.04
N VAL A 127 -0.61 7.83 -6.91
CA VAL A 127 -0.24 8.31 -8.24
C VAL A 127 -0.47 7.26 -9.31
N GLN A 128 -0.64 7.66 -10.56
CA GLN A 128 -0.59 6.78 -11.70
C GLN A 128 0.86 6.65 -12.16
N ALA A 129 1.35 5.42 -12.27
CA ALA A 129 2.68 5.12 -12.79
C ALA A 129 2.62 4.95 -14.32
N HIS A 130 3.56 5.55 -15.02
CA HIS A 130 3.72 5.46 -16.47
C HIS A 130 5.02 4.75 -16.81
N GLU A 131 5.16 4.22 -18.03
CA GLU A 131 6.36 3.51 -18.50
C GLU A 131 6.88 2.53 -17.45
N THR A 132 5.94 1.73 -16.88
CA THR A 132 6.22 0.92 -15.70
C THR A 132 6.96 -0.35 -16.06
N HIS A 133 8.10 -0.57 -15.43
CA HIS A 133 8.78 -1.87 -15.38
C HIS A 133 8.57 -2.50 -14.02
N ALA A 134 8.58 -3.83 -13.96
CA ALA A 134 8.55 -4.55 -12.69
C ALA A 134 9.59 -5.66 -12.69
N MET A 135 10.24 -5.84 -11.55
CA MET A 135 11.24 -6.87 -11.36
C MET A 135 10.99 -7.63 -10.06
N PHE A 136 11.08 -8.95 -10.15
CA PHE A 136 11.04 -9.88 -9.04
C PHE A 136 12.33 -10.70 -9.05
N GLU A 137 13.00 -10.77 -7.92
CA GLU A 137 14.30 -11.43 -7.77
C GLU A 137 14.31 -12.32 -6.53
N ARG A 138 14.88 -13.50 -6.65
CA ARG A 138 15.15 -14.40 -5.54
C ARG A 138 16.65 -14.63 -5.43
N GLU A 139 17.27 -13.96 -4.47
CA GLU A 139 18.68 -14.11 -4.15
C GLU A 139 18.81 -14.92 -2.86
N ASP A 140 19.31 -16.13 -2.94
CA ASP A 140 19.36 -17.11 -1.85
C ASP A 140 17.96 -17.36 -1.25
N LYS A 141 17.74 -16.86 -0.02
CA LYS A 141 16.46 -16.93 0.70
C LYS A 141 15.72 -15.59 0.75
N ARG A 142 16.20 -14.58 0.03
CA ARG A 142 15.62 -13.24 0.05
C ARG A 142 14.86 -12.99 -1.25
N PHE A 143 13.61 -12.62 -1.11
CA PHE A 143 12.82 -12.14 -2.22
C PHE A 143 12.84 -10.61 -2.24
N LYS A 144 13.13 -10.05 -3.41
CA LYS A 144 13.11 -8.62 -3.69
C LYS A 144 12.09 -8.33 -4.77
N SER A 145 11.51 -7.16 -4.76
CA SER A 145 10.64 -6.65 -5.82
C SER A 145 10.88 -5.17 -5.97
N TYR A 146 11.03 -4.74 -7.21
CA TYR A 146 11.29 -3.36 -7.59
C TYR A 146 10.34 -2.94 -8.71
N MET A 147 10.10 -1.64 -8.80
CA MET A 147 9.47 -1.00 -9.94
C MET A 147 10.32 0.17 -10.42
N LEU A 148 10.35 0.35 -11.75
CA LEU A 148 10.80 1.56 -12.40
C LEU A 148 9.56 2.17 -13.07
N PHE A 149 9.37 3.45 -12.95
CA PHE A 149 8.20 4.14 -13.52
C PHE A 149 8.45 5.63 -13.63
N ASP A 150 7.70 6.26 -14.51
CA ASP A 150 7.69 7.70 -14.67
C ASP A 150 6.47 8.31 -13.99
N LEU A 151 6.69 9.48 -13.38
CA LEU A 151 5.61 10.35 -12.92
C LEU A 151 5.64 11.65 -13.73
N PRO A 152 4.52 12.12 -14.30
CA PRO A 152 4.43 13.41 -14.93
C PRO A 152 4.96 14.51 -13.99
N ASP A 153 5.80 15.41 -14.52
CA ASP A 153 6.40 16.55 -13.81
C ASP A 153 7.39 16.22 -12.68
N LEU A 154 7.64 14.93 -12.39
CA LEU A 154 8.57 14.48 -11.34
C LEU A 154 9.72 13.61 -11.87
N GLY A 155 9.62 13.16 -13.13
CA GLY A 155 10.64 12.32 -13.77
C GLY A 155 10.54 10.85 -13.41
N SER A 156 11.66 10.14 -13.62
CA SER A 156 11.75 8.70 -13.48
C SER A 156 12.14 8.29 -12.06
N PHE A 157 11.53 7.20 -11.60
CA PHE A 157 11.83 6.54 -10.34
C PHE A 157 12.46 5.18 -10.62
N ASP A 158 13.77 5.10 -10.47
CA ASP A 158 14.54 3.89 -10.74
C ASP A 158 14.59 2.97 -9.52
N GLU A 159 14.51 1.65 -9.77
CA GLU A 159 14.67 0.59 -8.76
C GLU A 159 13.95 0.87 -7.43
N THR A 160 12.73 1.41 -7.52
CA THR A 160 11.95 1.72 -6.33
C THR A 160 11.47 0.43 -5.66
N PRO A 161 11.86 0.16 -4.40
CA PRO A 161 11.50 -1.08 -3.75
C PRO A 161 9.98 -1.20 -3.54
N VAL A 162 9.42 -2.37 -3.90
CA VAL A 162 8.00 -2.67 -3.70
C VAL A 162 7.82 -3.48 -2.42
N THR A 163 7.02 -2.95 -1.51
CA THR A 163 6.72 -3.57 -0.22
C THR A 163 5.29 -4.08 -0.09
N ASP A 164 4.44 -3.85 -1.10
CA ASP A 164 3.08 -4.39 -1.19
C ASP A 164 3.08 -5.91 -1.05
N ILE A 165 2.32 -6.43 -0.08
CA ILE A 165 2.34 -7.87 0.23
C ILE A 165 1.67 -8.73 -0.86
N ALA A 166 0.63 -8.20 -1.53
CA ALA A 166 -0.08 -8.92 -2.58
C ALA A 166 0.75 -9.00 -3.85
N TRP A 167 1.35 -7.88 -4.28
CA TRP A 167 2.26 -7.83 -5.42
C TRP A 167 3.48 -8.74 -5.23
N ARG A 168 4.05 -8.70 -4.05
CA ARG A 168 5.17 -9.56 -3.69
C ARG A 168 4.80 -11.05 -3.68
N ALA A 169 3.62 -11.38 -3.16
CA ALA A 169 3.13 -12.77 -3.16
C ALA A 169 2.95 -13.31 -4.58
N MET A 170 2.40 -12.50 -5.49
CA MET A 170 2.26 -12.84 -6.90
C MET A 170 3.63 -13.11 -7.56
N GLY A 171 4.60 -12.24 -7.36
CA GLY A 171 5.95 -12.41 -7.90
C GLY A 171 6.66 -13.65 -7.35
N GLN A 172 6.47 -13.95 -6.05
CA GLN A 172 7.00 -15.17 -5.43
C GLN A 172 6.37 -16.44 -6.03
N GLU A 173 5.06 -16.42 -6.28
CA GLU A 173 4.36 -17.53 -6.91
C GLU A 173 4.91 -17.80 -8.31
N TRP A 174 5.12 -16.75 -9.13
CA TRP A 174 5.67 -16.92 -10.48
C TRP A 174 7.11 -17.43 -10.48
N LEU A 175 8.01 -16.85 -9.67
CA LEU A 175 9.38 -17.35 -9.55
C LEU A 175 9.41 -18.83 -9.11
N SER A 176 8.48 -19.22 -8.25
CA SER A 176 8.41 -20.60 -7.74
C SER A 176 7.80 -21.56 -8.75
N ALA A 177 6.78 -21.13 -9.51
CA ALA A 177 6.12 -21.96 -10.51
C ALA A 177 7.04 -22.29 -11.69
N GLU A 178 7.92 -21.34 -12.07
CA GLU A 178 8.82 -21.49 -13.21
C GLU A 178 10.26 -21.84 -12.78
N ASP A 179 10.50 -21.96 -11.48
CA ASP A 179 11.85 -22.19 -10.87
C ASP A 179 12.90 -21.19 -11.37
N LEU A 180 12.52 -19.92 -11.48
CA LEU A 180 13.39 -18.85 -11.96
C LEU A 180 14.01 -18.07 -10.79
N PRO A 181 15.25 -17.60 -10.93
CA PRO A 181 15.86 -16.68 -9.97
C PRO A 181 15.32 -15.25 -10.10
N GLU A 182 14.86 -14.87 -11.31
CA GLU A 182 14.43 -13.52 -11.65
C GLU A 182 13.37 -13.54 -12.75
N ILE A 183 12.42 -12.60 -12.66
CA ILE A 183 11.46 -12.26 -13.73
C ILE A 183 11.41 -10.75 -13.84
N ALA A 184 11.56 -10.22 -15.06
CA ALA A 184 11.41 -8.81 -15.36
C ALA A 184 10.30 -8.61 -16.40
N PHE A 185 9.57 -7.53 -16.26
CA PHE A 185 8.52 -7.07 -17.18
C PHE A 185 8.88 -5.67 -17.65
N ASP A 186 8.86 -5.47 -18.95
CA ASP A 186 8.94 -4.15 -19.58
C ASP A 186 7.56 -3.44 -19.60
N PRO A 187 7.47 -2.17 -20.06
CA PRO A 187 6.19 -1.45 -20.09
C PRO A 187 5.13 -2.12 -20.96
N ASP A 188 5.50 -2.71 -22.08
CA ASP A 188 4.56 -3.41 -22.98
C ASP A 188 4.00 -4.66 -22.31
N ASP A 189 4.83 -5.41 -21.59
CA ASP A 189 4.42 -6.56 -20.79
C ASP A 189 3.49 -6.16 -19.64
N ILE A 190 3.80 -5.05 -18.97
CA ILE A 190 2.96 -4.52 -17.88
C ILE A 190 1.61 -4.07 -18.41
N GLU A 191 1.57 -3.31 -19.51
CA GLU A 191 0.33 -2.86 -20.12
C GLU A 191 -0.53 -4.05 -20.57
N ALA A 192 0.09 -5.03 -21.25
CA ALA A 192 -0.62 -6.21 -21.75
C ALA A 192 -1.22 -7.08 -20.64
N ARG A 193 -0.54 -7.22 -19.50
CA ARG A 193 -0.96 -8.08 -18.37
C ARG A 193 -1.84 -7.38 -17.36
N PHE A 194 -1.56 -6.12 -17.08
CA PHE A 194 -2.11 -5.39 -15.95
C PHE A 194 -2.85 -4.10 -16.35
N GLY A 195 -2.68 -3.64 -17.59
CA GLY A 195 -3.25 -2.38 -18.05
C GLY A 195 -2.67 -1.18 -17.27
N THR A 196 -3.54 -0.29 -16.81
CA THR A 196 -3.09 0.90 -16.07
C THR A 196 -2.63 0.54 -14.66
N VAL A 197 -1.49 1.09 -14.27
CA VAL A 197 -0.89 0.89 -12.95
C VAL A 197 -1.04 2.16 -12.09
N TYR A 198 -1.52 1.98 -10.87
CA TYR A 198 -1.55 3.00 -9.83
C TYR A 198 -0.74 2.52 -8.65
N VAL A 199 0.01 3.41 -8.03
CA VAL A 199 0.84 3.06 -6.88
C VAL A 199 0.58 3.98 -5.70
N VAL A 200 0.55 3.39 -4.51
CA VAL A 200 0.67 4.12 -3.27
C VAL A 200 2.15 4.25 -2.95
N LEU A 201 2.67 5.46 -3.06
CA LEU A 201 4.03 5.77 -2.63
C LEU A 201 4.05 6.17 -1.17
N GLY A 202 5.11 5.80 -0.48
CA GLY A 202 5.29 6.16 0.91
C GLY A 202 6.75 6.41 1.27
N LEU A 203 6.97 7.30 2.23
CA LEU A 203 8.29 7.59 2.76
C LEU A 203 8.67 6.61 3.86
N GLN A 204 9.93 6.24 3.90
CA GLN A 204 10.57 5.69 5.10
C GLN A 204 11.09 6.83 6.00
N ARG A 205 11.49 6.51 7.22
CA ARG A 205 12.09 7.47 8.15
C ARG A 205 13.37 8.13 7.62
N ASN A 206 14.12 7.42 6.77
CA ASN A 206 15.30 7.94 6.08
C ASN A 206 14.97 8.69 4.79
N LYS A 207 13.69 8.97 4.54
CA LYS A 207 13.15 9.65 3.36
C LYS A 207 13.26 8.85 2.04
N THR A 208 13.63 7.59 2.07
CA THR A 208 13.57 6.73 0.89
C THR A 208 12.12 6.51 0.49
N VAL A 209 11.83 6.64 -0.79
CA VAL A 209 10.51 6.36 -1.37
C VAL A 209 10.36 4.86 -1.57
N LEU A 210 9.18 4.35 -1.24
CA LEU A 210 8.78 2.96 -1.46
C LEU A 210 7.44 2.89 -2.18
N VAL A 211 7.25 1.87 -3.00
CA VAL A 211 5.92 1.44 -3.45
C VAL A 211 5.30 0.58 -2.36
N ARG A 212 4.29 1.12 -1.68
CA ARG A 212 3.59 0.49 -0.55
C ARG A 212 2.33 -0.25 -0.95
N GLY A 213 1.71 0.14 -2.06
CA GLY A 213 0.55 -0.49 -2.65
C GLY A 213 0.64 -0.45 -4.16
N VAL A 214 0.29 -1.54 -4.83
CA VAL A 214 0.20 -1.65 -6.28
C VAL A 214 -1.23 -1.99 -6.66
N HIS A 215 -1.80 -1.23 -7.58
CA HIS A 215 -3.14 -1.45 -8.09
C HIS A 215 -3.13 -1.41 -9.60
N THR A 216 -3.85 -2.32 -10.22
CA THR A 216 -3.89 -2.44 -11.68
C THR A 216 -5.33 -2.39 -12.17
N MET A 217 -5.52 -1.94 -13.40
CA MET A 217 -6.81 -1.94 -14.05
C MET A 217 -6.71 -2.66 -15.40
N PRO A 218 -7.19 -3.92 -15.47
CA PRO A 218 -7.97 -4.68 -14.48
C PRO A 218 -7.17 -5.09 -13.23
N ALA A 219 -7.89 -5.32 -12.12
CA ALA A 219 -7.25 -5.71 -10.86
C ALA A 219 -6.58 -7.08 -10.99
N TYR A 220 -5.32 -7.18 -10.54
CA TYR A 220 -4.61 -8.46 -10.48
C TYR A 220 -5.10 -9.30 -9.28
N ALA A 221 -4.97 -10.60 -9.41
CA ALA A 221 -5.24 -11.54 -8.33
C ALA A 221 -3.93 -12.00 -7.68
N ALA A 222 -3.90 -12.02 -6.35
CA ALA A 222 -2.79 -12.57 -5.59
C ALA A 222 -3.30 -13.38 -4.39
N LYS A 223 -2.65 -14.49 -4.13
CA LYS A 223 -2.90 -15.30 -2.93
C LYS A 223 -1.82 -15.03 -1.91
N ILE A 224 -2.19 -14.29 -0.86
CA ILE A 224 -1.25 -13.98 0.22
C ILE A 224 -1.11 -15.19 1.12
N ASP A 225 0.10 -15.70 1.28
CA ASP A 225 0.43 -16.70 2.28
C ASP A 225 1.02 -16.00 3.52
N PRO A 226 0.32 -16.03 4.67
CA PRO A 226 0.81 -15.41 5.90
C PRO A 226 2.18 -15.92 6.37
N ALA A 227 2.57 -17.15 5.97
CA ALA A 227 3.88 -17.71 6.33
C ALA A 227 5.06 -17.02 5.63
N HIS A 228 4.80 -16.26 4.57
CA HIS A 228 5.81 -15.55 3.79
C HIS A 228 5.87 -14.02 4.07
N LEU A 229 5.13 -13.54 5.06
CA LEU A 229 5.06 -12.12 5.47
C LEU A 229 6.11 -11.70 6.50
#